data_82fac0605491b31e5b5c135336d1e8f2
#
_entry.id   82fac0605491b31e5b5c135336d1e8f2
#
_cell.length_a   1.000
_cell.length_b   1.000
_cell.length_c   1.000
_cell.angle_alpha   90.00
_cell.angle_beta   90.00
_cell.angle_gamma   90.00
#
_symmetry.space_group_name_H-M   'P 1'
#
loop_
_entity.id
_entity.type
_entity.pdbx_description
1 polymer ?
#
loop_
_entity_poly.entity_id
_entity_poly.type
_entity_poly.pdbx_seq_one_letter_code
_entity_poly.pdbx_strand_id
1 'polypeptide(L)'
;MDKTLLKKILENKNKKKSFCLISQADTAETSLVNNEDIEKHKFSKLIKKAIYEDKLILEEIDGKEWIFNPFNPPVKLIIVGAVHVAQSLSIIAENANFDVVIIDPREAFAAQDRFPNNKVICARPEDAFKEIELDERTAVVTLTHEPNLDDIALKNSLNSKCFYIGALGSKNTHKKRIDRFMQDGFNSDVLKRINGPIGLPINAQTPQEIAISIMAEIISSL
;
A
#
# COMPACT_ATOMS: atom_id res chain seq x y z
N MET A 1 23.41 -19.29 -10.56
CA MET A 1 22.19 -19.44 -9.71
C MET A 1 21.63 -20.82 -9.93
N ASP A 2 21.39 -21.56 -8.85
CA ASP A 2 20.85 -22.93 -8.90
C ASP A 2 19.40 -22.92 -9.44
N LYS A 3 19.05 -23.94 -10.24
CA LYS A 3 17.71 -24.12 -10.84
C LYS A 3 16.62 -24.22 -9.77
N THR A 4 16.95 -24.84 -8.63
CA THR A 4 16.05 -24.98 -7.48
C THR A 4 15.73 -23.63 -6.83
N LEU A 5 16.75 -22.77 -6.68
CA LEU A 5 16.59 -21.43 -6.13
C LEU A 5 15.72 -20.56 -7.05
N LEU A 6 15.96 -20.63 -8.39
CA LEU A 6 15.17 -19.91 -9.35
C LEU A 6 13.68 -20.29 -9.28
N LYS A 7 13.39 -21.60 -9.15
CA LYS A 7 12.01 -22.08 -9.01
C LYS A 7 11.34 -21.51 -7.77
N LYS A 8 12.01 -21.49 -6.62
CA LYS A 8 11.50 -20.90 -5.37
C LYS A 8 11.23 -19.40 -5.51
N ILE A 9 12.12 -18.65 -6.18
CA ILE A 9 11.94 -17.22 -6.47
C ILE A 9 10.66 -17.00 -7.28
N LEU A 10 10.47 -17.75 -8.36
CA LEU A 10 9.28 -17.62 -9.21
C LEU A 10 8.00 -17.99 -8.47
N GLU A 11 8.02 -19.05 -7.65
CA GLU A 11 6.87 -19.44 -6.84
C GLU A 11 6.46 -18.34 -5.84
N ASN A 12 7.42 -17.71 -5.14
CA ASN A 12 7.12 -16.62 -4.22
C ASN A 12 6.61 -15.36 -4.94
N LYS A 13 7.21 -15.01 -6.08
CA LYS A 13 6.72 -13.89 -6.92
C LYS A 13 5.28 -14.12 -7.37
N ASN A 14 4.96 -15.32 -7.85
CA ASN A 14 3.60 -15.66 -8.29
C ASN A 14 2.58 -15.63 -7.14
N LYS A 15 3.02 -15.97 -5.93
CA LYS A 15 2.18 -15.90 -4.71
C LYS A 15 2.12 -14.50 -4.11
N LYS A 16 2.77 -13.49 -4.71
CA LYS A 16 2.89 -12.13 -4.19
C LYS A 16 3.38 -12.10 -2.72
N LYS A 17 4.33 -12.97 -2.35
CA LYS A 17 4.92 -13.03 -1.01
C LYS A 17 6.26 -12.32 -0.97
N SER A 18 6.52 -11.56 0.10
CA SER A 18 7.84 -11.00 0.38
C SER A 18 8.84 -12.10 0.74
N PHE A 19 10.08 -11.97 0.27
CA PHE A 19 11.21 -12.82 0.63
C PHE A 19 12.52 -12.04 0.49
N CYS A 20 13.60 -12.54 1.09
CA CYS A 20 14.92 -11.97 0.97
C CYS A 20 15.89 -12.99 0.40
N LEU A 21 16.69 -12.60 -0.58
CA LEU A 21 17.87 -13.37 -0.99
C LEU A 21 19.06 -12.90 -0.16
N ILE A 22 19.74 -13.85 0.45
CA ILE A 22 20.95 -13.59 1.23
C ILE A 22 22.12 -14.25 0.51
N SER A 23 23.13 -13.46 0.16
CA SER A 23 24.33 -13.93 -0.51
C SER A 23 25.56 -13.54 0.30
N GLN A 24 26.57 -14.41 0.33
CA GLN A 24 27.91 -14.06 0.79
C GLN A 24 28.73 -13.66 -0.45
N ALA A 25 29.34 -12.47 -0.43
CA ALA A 25 30.00 -11.91 -1.61
C ALA A 25 31.15 -12.79 -2.12
N ASP A 26 31.97 -13.31 -1.20
CA ASP A 26 33.18 -14.09 -1.54
C ASP A 26 32.88 -15.45 -2.17
N THR A 27 31.80 -16.11 -1.75
CA THR A 27 31.47 -17.48 -2.17
C THR A 27 30.36 -17.54 -3.23
N ALA A 28 29.64 -16.43 -3.41
CA ALA A 28 28.40 -16.34 -4.22
C ALA A 28 27.33 -17.35 -3.78
N GLU A 29 27.46 -17.97 -2.61
CA GLU A 29 26.41 -18.78 -2.01
C GLU A 29 25.18 -17.92 -1.73
N THR A 30 24.05 -18.33 -2.31
CA THR A 30 22.79 -17.58 -2.18
C THR A 30 21.71 -18.47 -1.59
N SER A 31 21.06 -17.99 -0.55
CA SER A 31 19.89 -18.62 0.07
C SER A 31 18.68 -17.72 -0.01
N LEU A 32 17.49 -18.32 -0.04
CA LEU A 32 16.21 -17.62 0.01
C LEU A 32 15.58 -17.82 1.37
N VAL A 33 15.19 -16.70 2.00
CA VAL A 33 14.47 -16.70 3.28
C VAL A 33 13.07 -16.13 3.05
N ASN A 34 12.06 -16.97 3.27
CA ASN A 34 10.65 -16.56 3.18
C ASN A 34 10.26 -15.71 4.39
N ASN A 35 9.22 -14.91 4.27
CA ASN A 35 8.73 -14.07 5.35
C ASN A 35 8.42 -14.86 6.63
N GLU A 36 7.90 -16.07 6.50
CA GLU A 36 7.54 -16.99 7.61
C GLU A 36 8.77 -17.48 8.41
N ASP A 37 9.96 -17.49 7.77
CA ASP A 37 11.21 -18.01 8.34
C ASP A 37 12.10 -16.91 8.93
N ILE A 38 11.78 -15.65 8.70
CA ILE A 38 12.64 -14.50 9.07
C ILE A 38 12.92 -14.46 10.57
N GLU A 39 11.90 -14.69 11.41
CA GLU A 39 12.04 -14.60 12.87
C GLU A 39 13.09 -15.58 13.43
N LYS A 40 13.22 -16.74 12.82
CA LYS A 40 14.14 -17.81 13.24
C LYS A 40 15.54 -17.67 12.61
N HIS A 41 15.71 -16.75 11.68
CA HIS A 41 16.96 -16.62 10.94
C HIS A 41 17.99 -15.80 11.74
N LYS A 42 19.27 -16.22 11.72
CA LYS A 42 20.37 -15.54 12.44
C LYS A 42 20.52 -14.05 12.07
N PHE A 43 20.12 -13.66 10.85
CA PHE A 43 20.14 -12.29 10.35
C PHE A 43 18.75 -11.63 10.34
N SER A 44 17.84 -12.07 11.20
CA SER A 44 16.44 -11.60 11.25
C SER A 44 16.31 -10.07 11.20
N LYS A 45 17.11 -9.33 11.96
CA LYS A 45 17.05 -7.86 12.01
C LYS A 45 17.40 -7.21 10.67
N LEU A 46 18.45 -7.70 9.98
CA LEU A 46 18.90 -7.16 8.70
C LEU A 46 17.91 -7.51 7.58
N ILE A 47 17.36 -8.72 7.60
CA ILE A 47 16.34 -9.14 6.64
C ILE A 47 15.09 -8.27 6.78
N LYS A 48 14.60 -8.07 8.01
CA LYS A 48 13.44 -7.20 8.28
C LYS A 48 13.70 -5.78 7.80
N LYS A 49 14.89 -5.23 8.10
CA LYS A 49 15.28 -3.89 7.65
C LYS A 49 15.28 -3.80 6.13
N ALA A 50 15.88 -4.76 5.43
CA ALA A 50 15.93 -4.79 3.97
C ALA A 50 14.53 -4.84 3.36
N ILE A 51 13.64 -5.71 3.88
CA ILE A 51 12.25 -5.84 3.42
C ILE A 51 11.46 -4.57 3.71
N TYR A 52 11.60 -3.99 4.89
CA TYR A 52 10.89 -2.77 5.29
C TYR A 52 11.30 -1.56 4.45
N GLU A 53 12.62 -1.35 4.28
CA GLU A 53 13.16 -0.24 3.49
C GLU A 53 13.04 -0.47 1.96
N ASP A 54 12.68 -1.70 1.55
CA ASP A 54 12.65 -2.16 0.14
C ASP A 54 13.97 -1.87 -0.58
N LYS A 55 15.10 -2.06 0.13
CA LYS A 55 16.45 -1.74 -0.33
C LYS A 55 17.42 -2.88 -0.08
N LEU A 56 18.34 -3.06 -1.03
CA LEU A 56 19.48 -3.93 -0.85
C LEU A 56 20.37 -3.38 0.29
N ILE A 57 20.73 -4.25 1.24
CA ILE A 57 21.67 -3.94 2.33
C ILE A 57 22.94 -4.75 2.13
N LEU A 58 24.09 -4.06 2.24
CA LEU A 58 25.42 -4.65 2.34
C LEU A 58 25.88 -4.50 3.78
N GLU A 59 26.39 -5.59 4.37
CA GLU A 59 26.86 -5.59 5.76
C GLU A 59 28.05 -6.52 5.93
N GLU A 60 29.08 -6.06 6.62
CA GLU A 60 30.22 -6.87 6.99
C GLU A 60 29.96 -7.54 8.35
N ILE A 61 29.96 -8.88 8.39
CA ILE A 61 29.70 -9.66 9.59
C ILE A 61 30.79 -10.73 9.70
N ASP A 62 31.54 -10.72 10.80
CA ASP A 62 32.64 -11.67 11.09
C ASP A 62 33.69 -11.69 9.95
N GLY A 63 34.02 -10.50 9.41
CA GLY A 63 35.03 -10.36 8.34
C GLY A 63 34.55 -10.88 6.96
N LYS A 64 33.26 -11.07 6.80
CA LYS A 64 32.61 -11.51 5.54
C LYS A 64 31.57 -10.51 5.11
N GLU A 65 31.55 -10.20 3.83
CA GLU A 65 30.55 -9.31 3.25
C GLU A 65 29.27 -10.08 2.89
N TRP A 66 28.13 -9.60 3.41
CA TRP A 66 26.79 -10.17 3.19
C TRP A 66 25.89 -9.21 2.45
N ILE A 67 25.13 -9.75 1.50
CA ILE A 67 24.19 -9.02 0.66
C ILE A 67 22.79 -9.50 1.03
N PHE A 68 21.92 -8.57 1.48
CA PHE A 68 20.50 -8.80 1.75
C PHE A 68 19.68 -8.11 0.66
N ASN A 69 19.15 -8.89 -0.27
CA ASN A 69 18.39 -8.37 -1.40
C ASN A 69 16.91 -8.73 -1.22
N PRO A 70 16.05 -7.77 -0.83
CA PRO A 70 14.64 -8.00 -0.61
C PRO A 70 13.88 -8.08 -1.94
N PHE A 71 12.82 -8.87 -1.93
CA PHE A 71 11.83 -8.94 -2.99
C PHE A 71 10.45 -8.79 -2.37
N ASN A 72 9.83 -7.65 -2.60
CA ASN A 72 8.49 -7.35 -2.13
C ASN A 72 7.50 -7.40 -3.30
N PRO A 73 6.23 -7.77 -3.05
CA PRO A 73 5.18 -7.52 -4.02
C PRO A 73 5.00 -6.02 -4.23
N PRO A 74 4.41 -5.58 -5.36
CA PRO A 74 4.03 -4.19 -5.54
C PRO A 74 3.22 -3.65 -4.36
N VAL A 75 3.42 -2.39 -4.03
CA VAL A 75 2.58 -1.69 -3.04
C VAL A 75 1.16 -1.64 -3.56
N LYS A 76 0.18 -1.97 -2.72
CA LYS A 76 -1.23 -1.94 -3.08
C LYS A 76 -1.81 -0.56 -2.82
N LEU A 77 -2.50 0.01 -3.80
CA LEU A 77 -3.31 1.22 -3.64
C LEU A 77 -4.78 0.90 -3.83
N ILE A 78 -5.56 1.03 -2.77
CA ILE A 78 -7.01 0.88 -2.81
C ILE A 78 -7.64 2.26 -2.91
N ILE A 79 -8.39 2.49 -3.96
CA ILE A 79 -9.11 3.75 -4.21
C ILE A 79 -10.59 3.49 -4.02
N VAL A 80 -11.18 4.05 -2.98
CA VAL A 80 -12.62 4.00 -2.73
C VAL A 80 -13.26 5.25 -3.30
N GLY A 81 -14.05 5.06 -4.37
CA GLY A 81 -14.66 6.14 -5.15
C GLY A 81 -14.04 6.29 -6.54
N ALA A 82 -14.72 5.78 -7.56
CA ALA A 82 -14.29 5.76 -8.96
C ALA A 82 -14.59 7.10 -9.69
N VAL A 83 -14.24 8.23 -9.06
CA VAL A 83 -14.45 9.59 -9.58
C VAL A 83 -13.32 10.02 -10.54
N HIS A 84 -13.37 11.24 -11.10
CA HIS A 84 -12.36 11.72 -12.05
C HIS A 84 -10.92 11.73 -11.47
N VAL A 85 -10.78 12.10 -10.18
CA VAL A 85 -9.47 12.05 -9.50
C VAL A 85 -8.95 10.63 -9.45
N ALA A 86 -9.82 9.63 -9.23
CA ALA A 86 -9.43 8.22 -9.21
C ALA A 86 -8.84 7.74 -10.54
N GLN A 87 -9.39 8.19 -11.68
CA GLN A 87 -8.87 7.85 -13.01
C GLN A 87 -7.43 8.37 -13.20
N SER A 88 -7.17 9.62 -12.83
CA SER A 88 -5.83 10.19 -12.91
C SER A 88 -4.87 9.54 -11.93
N LEU A 89 -5.34 9.28 -10.70
CA LEU A 89 -4.53 8.65 -9.65
C LEU A 89 -4.14 7.22 -10.01
N SER A 90 -5.06 6.44 -10.58
CA SER A 90 -4.77 5.06 -10.98
C SER A 90 -3.69 4.99 -12.04
N ILE A 91 -3.72 5.85 -13.05
CA ILE A 91 -2.70 5.91 -14.11
C ILE A 91 -1.32 6.28 -13.53
N ILE A 92 -1.25 7.26 -12.64
CA ILE A 92 0.00 7.68 -12.00
C ILE A 92 0.54 6.56 -11.12
N ALA A 93 -0.33 5.90 -10.34
CA ALA A 93 0.05 4.81 -9.45
C ALA A 93 0.56 3.57 -10.23
N GLU A 94 -0.08 3.21 -11.35
CA GLU A 94 0.40 2.17 -12.24
C GLU A 94 1.82 2.46 -12.77
N ASN A 95 2.05 3.69 -13.24
CA ASN A 95 3.39 4.10 -13.71
C ASN A 95 4.45 4.08 -12.60
N ALA A 96 4.01 4.19 -11.34
CA ALA A 96 4.86 4.03 -10.15
C ALA A 96 4.91 2.57 -9.62
N ASN A 97 4.43 1.59 -10.40
CA ASN A 97 4.39 0.16 -10.08
C ASN A 97 3.55 -0.21 -8.84
N PHE A 98 2.47 0.51 -8.58
CA PHE A 98 1.47 0.10 -7.58
C PHE A 98 0.46 -0.89 -8.16
N ASP A 99 0.00 -1.84 -7.33
CA ASP A 99 -1.13 -2.73 -7.63
C ASP A 99 -2.42 -2.00 -7.25
N VAL A 100 -3.15 -1.47 -8.23
CA VAL A 100 -4.30 -0.58 -7.99
C VAL A 100 -5.60 -1.37 -7.98
N VAL A 101 -6.43 -1.13 -6.95
CA VAL A 101 -7.79 -1.67 -6.84
C VAL A 101 -8.77 -0.51 -6.67
N ILE A 102 -9.78 -0.45 -7.52
CA ILE A 102 -10.85 0.55 -7.47
C ILE A 102 -12.11 -0.07 -6.86
N ILE A 103 -12.73 0.62 -5.90
CA ILE A 103 -13.97 0.19 -5.25
C ILE A 103 -15.00 1.31 -5.37
N ASP A 104 -16.16 1.02 -5.98
CA ASP A 104 -17.30 1.94 -6.00
C ASP A 104 -18.58 1.13 -6.20
N PRO A 105 -19.65 1.33 -5.39
CA PRO A 105 -20.91 0.61 -5.54
C PRO A 105 -21.74 1.05 -6.74
N ARG A 106 -21.40 2.17 -7.35
CA ARG A 106 -22.17 2.74 -8.47
C ARG A 106 -21.63 2.19 -9.80
N GLU A 107 -22.40 1.34 -10.47
CA GLU A 107 -22.00 0.66 -11.72
C GLU A 107 -21.46 1.62 -12.79
N ALA A 108 -22.13 2.77 -13.00
CA ALA A 108 -21.67 3.77 -13.97
C ALA A 108 -20.30 4.37 -13.65
N PHE A 109 -19.88 4.37 -12.38
CA PHE A 109 -18.55 4.82 -11.95
C PHE A 109 -17.55 3.66 -11.98
N ALA A 110 -17.95 2.47 -11.53
CA ALA A 110 -17.13 1.26 -11.49
C ALA A 110 -17.06 0.53 -12.85
N ALA A 111 -17.24 1.25 -13.95
CA ALA A 111 -17.14 0.65 -15.27
C ALA A 111 -15.67 0.33 -15.62
N GLN A 112 -15.41 -0.91 -16.07
CA GLN A 112 -14.05 -1.40 -16.35
C GLN A 112 -13.32 -0.61 -17.45
N ASP A 113 -14.03 -0.06 -18.41
CA ASP A 113 -13.47 0.78 -19.49
C ASP A 113 -12.87 2.10 -18.99
N ARG A 114 -13.29 2.56 -17.81
CA ARG A 114 -12.72 3.75 -17.15
C ARG A 114 -11.39 3.44 -16.45
N PHE A 115 -11.10 2.17 -16.14
CA PHE A 115 -9.92 1.68 -15.44
C PHE A 115 -9.40 0.39 -16.10
N PRO A 116 -8.95 0.45 -17.36
CA PRO A 116 -8.72 -0.74 -18.20
C PRO A 116 -7.67 -1.70 -17.65
N ASN A 117 -6.69 -1.19 -16.90
CA ASN A 117 -5.58 -1.99 -16.36
C ASN A 117 -5.75 -2.34 -14.87
N ASN A 118 -6.81 -1.85 -14.22
CA ASN A 118 -6.98 -2.03 -12.77
C ASN A 118 -8.05 -3.06 -12.44
N LYS A 119 -7.94 -3.67 -11.28
CA LYS A 119 -9.04 -4.44 -10.71
C LYS A 119 -10.12 -3.47 -10.25
N VAL A 120 -11.31 -3.58 -10.81
CA VAL A 120 -12.49 -2.80 -10.40
C VAL A 120 -13.46 -3.72 -9.65
N ILE A 121 -13.92 -3.29 -8.49
CA ILE A 121 -14.90 -4.00 -7.66
C ILE A 121 -16.13 -3.12 -7.52
N CYS A 122 -17.20 -3.50 -8.20
CA CYS A 122 -18.50 -2.84 -8.10
C CYS A 122 -19.23 -3.36 -6.86
N ALA A 123 -18.85 -2.87 -5.69
CA ALA A 123 -19.43 -3.25 -4.40
C ALA A 123 -19.29 -2.12 -3.38
N ARG A 124 -20.03 -2.22 -2.27
CA ARG A 124 -19.83 -1.36 -1.12
C ARG A 124 -18.50 -1.69 -0.42
N PRO A 125 -17.82 -0.71 0.21
CA PRO A 125 -16.53 -0.93 0.86
C PRO A 125 -16.54 -2.08 1.88
N GLU A 126 -17.62 -2.22 2.67
CA GLU A 126 -17.75 -3.29 3.66
C GLU A 126 -17.73 -4.70 3.07
N ASP A 127 -18.20 -4.87 1.84
CA ASP A 127 -18.19 -6.14 1.14
C ASP A 127 -16.86 -6.36 0.40
N ALA A 128 -16.36 -5.34 -0.27
CA ALA A 128 -15.08 -5.41 -0.98
C ALA A 128 -13.91 -5.75 -0.04
N PHE A 129 -13.88 -5.20 1.17
CA PHE A 129 -12.81 -5.46 2.14
C PHE A 129 -12.86 -6.85 2.80
N LYS A 130 -13.92 -7.63 2.60
CA LYS A 130 -13.94 -9.05 3.00
C LYS A 130 -13.01 -9.91 2.13
N GLU A 131 -12.76 -9.44 0.90
CA GLU A 131 -11.96 -10.14 -0.11
C GLU A 131 -10.55 -9.57 -0.29
N ILE A 132 -10.25 -8.44 0.35
CA ILE A 132 -8.97 -7.71 0.20
C ILE A 132 -8.26 -7.67 1.54
N GLU A 133 -7.07 -8.24 1.59
CA GLU A 133 -6.19 -8.09 2.74
C GLU A 133 -5.59 -6.67 2.79
N LEU A 134 -5.75 -6.01 3.94
CA LEU A 134 -5.19 -4.69 4.25
C LEU A 134 -3.95 -4.88 5.11
N ASP A 135 -2.79 -4.96 4.47
CA ASP A 135 -1.49 -5.22 5.09
C ASP A 135 -0.61 -3.96 5.23
N GLU A 136 0.61 -4.14 5.68
CA GLU A 136 1.61 -3.09 5.89
C GLU A 136 2.13 -2.46 4.57
N ARG A 137 1.79 -3.06 3.41
CA ARG A 137 2.12 -2.54 2.07
C ARG A 137 0.88 -2.03 1.34
N THR A 138 -0.18 -1.71 2.08
CA THR A 138 -1.44 -1.21 1.52
C THR A 138 -1.64 0.25 1.87
N ALA A 139 -1.92 1.08 0.86
CA ALA A 139 -2.44 2.43 0.98
C ALA A 139 -3.95 2.42 0.67
N VAL A 140 -4.74 3.13 1.44
CA VAL A 140 -6.18 3.31 1.19
C VAL A 140 -6.51 4.78 1.06
N VAL A 141 -7.21 5.16 -0.01
CA VAL A 141 -7.69 6.52 -0.23
C VAL A 141 -9.19 6.53 -0.46
N THR A 142 -9.89 7.49 0.14
CA THR A 142 -11.34 7.67 -0.03
C THR A 142 -11.62 8.98 -0.77
N LEU A 143 -12.35 8.88 -1.89
CA LEU A 143 -12.59 9.96 -2.84
C LEU A 143 -14.07 10.17 -3.17
N THR A 144 -15.00 9.47 -2.49
CA THR A 144 -16.44 9.50 -2.88
C THR A 144 -17.14 10.79 -2.50
N HIS A 145 -16.67 11.51 -1.49
CA HIS A 145 -17.36 12.59 -0.79
C HIS A 145 -18.65 12.16 -0.06
N GLU A 146 -18.95 10.86 -0.03
CA GLU A 146 -20.12 10.30 0.65
C GLU A 146 -19.70 9.69 1.99
N PRO A 147 -20.08 10.29 3.15
CA PRO A 147 -19.68 9.77 4.46
C PRO A 147 -20.05 8.30 4.68
N ASN A 148 -21.19 7.85 4.14
CA ASN A 148 -21.63 6.46 4.26
C ASN A 148 -20.72 5.44 3.54
N LEU A 149 -19.91 5.89 2.61
CA LEU A 149 -18.92 5.05 1.92
C LEU A 149 -17.51 5.30 2.48
N ASP A 150 -17.12 6.57 2.55
CA ASP A 150 -15.78 6.97 3.00
C ASP A 150 -15.53 6.53 4.45
N ASP A 151 -16.50 6.75 5.36
CA ASP A 151 -16.32 6.44 6.78
C ASP A 151 -16.18 4.92 7.02
N ILE A 152 -16.91 4.08 6.27
CA ILE A 152 -16.77 2.62 6.34
C ILE A 152 -15.37 2.18 5.90
N ALA A 153 -14.91 2.70 4.77
CA ALA A 153 -13.58 2.39 4.25
C ALA A 153 -12.47 2.81 5.23
N LEU A 154 -12.57 4.02 5.78
CA LEU A 154 -11.62 4.55 6.74
C LEU A 154 -11.59 3.75 8.04
N LYS A 155 -12.75 3.35 8.59
CA LYS A 155 -12.83 2.52 9.80
C LYS A 155 -12.15 1.16 9.60
N ASN A 156 -12.38 0.51 8.47
CA ASN A 156 -11.69 -0.75 8.14
C ASN A 156 -10.17 -0.54 8.05
N SER A 157 -9.74 0.54 7.40
CA SER A 157 -8.32 0.88 7.26
C SER A 157 -7.66 1.20 8.60
N LEU A 158 -8.33 1.93 9.48
CA LEU A 158 -7.84 2.26 10.84
C LEU A 158 -7.63 1.00 11.69
N ASN A 159 -8.47 -0.02 11.51
CA ASN A 159 -8.37 -1.30 12.21
C ASN A 159 -7.36 -2.26 11.55
N SER A 160 -6.69 -1.83 10.50
CA SER A 160 -5.70 -2.62 9.76
C SER A 160 -4.29 -2.07 9.94
N LYS A 161 -3.34 -2.73 9.26
CA LYS A 161 -1.92 -2.33 9.25
C LYS A 161 -1.56 -1.45 8.05
N CYS A 162 -2.51 -0.89 7.33
CA CYS A 162 -2.24 0.00 6.20
C CYS A 162 -1.22 1.06 6.58
N PHE A 163 -0.18 1.25 5.74
CA PHE A 163 0.84 2.27 6.01
C PHE A 163 0.34 3.69 5.74
N TYR A 164 -0.64 3.83 4.84
CA TYR A 164 -1.21 5.11 4.47
C TYR A 164 -2.72 5.04 4.41
N ILE A 165 -3.39 6.04 4.98
CA ILE A 165 -4.84 6.22 4.94
C ILE A 165 -5.11 7.68 4.59
N GLY A 166 -5.75 7.93 3.46
CA GLY A 166 -6.04 9.28 3.00
C GLY A 166 -7.52 9.52 2.74
N ALA A 167 -7.98 10.73 3.00
CA ALA A 167 -9.39 11.08 2.83
C ALA A 167 -9.57 12.44 2.16
N LEU A 168 -10.26 12.44 1.01
CA LEU A 168 -10.59 13.67 0.29
C LEU A 168 -11.57 14.53 1.08
N GLY A 169 -11.44 15.85 0.93
CA GLY A 169 -12.32 16.82 1.54
C GLY A 169 -11.60 18.08 2.01
N SER A 170 -12.37 19.08 2.43
CA SER A 170 -11.83 20.30 3.03
C SER A 170 -11.36 20.06 4.47
N LYS A 171 -10.57 20.98 5.04
CA LYS A 171 -10.21 20.98 6.47
C LYS A 171 -11.45 20.86 7.38
N ASN A 172 -12.55 21.54 7.01
CA ASN A 172 -13.79 21.46 7.77
C ASN A 172 -14.47 20.07 7.65
N THR A 173 -14.45 19.48 6.46
CA THR A 173 -14.94 18.11 6.24
C THR A 173 -14.12 17.11 7.07
N HIS A 174 -12.82 17.25 7.07
CA HIS A 174 -11.93 16.40 7.85
C HIS A 174 -12.21 16.53 9.36
N LYS A 175 -12.33 17.76 9.87
CA LYS A 175 -12.67 17.98 11.28
C LYS A 175 -13.97 17.28 11.68
N LYS A 176 -15.05 17.47 10.89
CA LYS A 176 -16.34 16.80 11.13
C LYS A 176 -16.21 15.27 11.08
N ARG A 177 -15.34 14.71 10.24
CA ARG A 177 -15.06 13.28 10.17
C ARG A 177 -14.39 12.80 11.46
N ILE A 178 -13.38 13.50 11.94
CA ILE A 178 -12.69 13.18 13.18
C ILE A 178 -13.68 13.23 14.38
N ASP A 179 -14.52 14.26 14.45
CA ASP A 179 -15.51 14.39 15.50
C ASP A 179 -16.50 13.20 15.53
N ARG A 180 -16.97 12.74 14.35
CA ARG A 180 -17.83 11.54 14.25
C ARG A 180 -17.09 10.28 14.71
N PHE A 181 -15.84 10.08 14.28
CA PHE A 181 -15.08 8.89 14.67
C PHE A 181 -14.73 8.85 16.15
N MET A 182 -14.51 10.00 16.77
CA MET A 182 -14.38 10.08 18.23
C MET A 182 -15.68 9.67 18.94
N GLN A 183 -16.85 10.08 18.42
CA GLN A 183 -18.15 9.65 18.95
C GLN A 183 -18.39 8.14 18.77
N ASP A 184 -17.84 7.55 17.70
CA ASP A 184 -17.84 6.11 17.45
C ASP A 184 -16.82 5.33 18.30
N GLY A 185 -16.06 6.01 19.18
CA GLY A 185 -15.14 5.39 20.13
C GLY A 185 -13.70 5.22 19.65
N PHE A 186 -13.32 5.79 18.51
CA PHE A 186 -11.92 5.76 18.07
C PHE A 186 -11.05 6.70 18.90
N ASN A 187 -9.85 6.25 19.26
CA ASN A 187 -8.87 7.04 19.98
C ASN A 187 -8.26 8.12 19.06
N SER A 188 -8.00 9.30 19.61
CA SER A 188 -7.38 10.42 18.88
C SER A 188 -6.05 10.06 18.22
N ASP A 189 -5.22 9.20 18.84
CA ASP A 189 -3.93 8.79 18.28
C ASP A 189 -4.10 7.90 17.04
N VAL A 190 -5.10 7.02 17.05
CA VAL A 190 -5.44 6.21 15.88
C VAL A 190 -5.94 7.09 14.74
N LEU A 191 -6.72 8.12 15.04
CA LEU A 191 -7.27 9.04 14.06
C LEU A 191 -6.22 9.92 13.38
N LYS A 192 -5.06 10.16 13.99
CA LYS A 192 -3.91 10.84 13.37
C LYS A 192 -3.35 10.10 12.15
N ARG A 193 -3.68 8.82 11.98
CA ARG A 193 -3.30 8.04 10.79
C ARG A 193 -4.06 8.45 9.53
N ILE A 194 -5.15 9.23 9.67
CA ILE A 194 -5.90 9.71 8.52
C ILE A 194 -5.28 11.02 8.01
N ASN A 195 -4.70 10.99 6.83
CA ASN A 195 -4.26 12.17 6.11
C ASN A 195 -5.49 12.86 5.50
N GLY A 196 -5.83 14.02 6.05
CA GLY A 196 -6.98 14.80 5.64
C GLY A 196 -6.86 16.30 5.94
N PRO A 197 -7.03 17.14 4.93
CA PRO A 197 -7.24 16.87 3.50
C PRO A 197 -6.11 16.06 2.88
N ILE A 198 -6.45 15.05 2.07
CA ILE A 198 -5.48 14.19 1.40
C ILE A 198 -4.59 14.96 0.41
N GLY A 199 -3.33 14.60 0.35
CA GLY A 199 -2.34 15.10 -0.60
C GLY A 199 -1.47 16.22 -0.06
N LEU A 200 -0.25 16.32 -0.58
CA LEU A 200 0.67 17.40 -0.25
C LEU A 200 0.13 18.76 -0.68
N PRO A 201 0.38 19.84 0.08
CA PRO A 201 -0.12 21.19 -0.19
C PRO A 201 0.64 21.87 -1.35
N ILE A 202 0.47 21.36 -2.58
CA ILE A 202 1.10 21.88 -3.81
C ILE A 202 0.22 22.86 -4.59
N ASN A 203 -0.87 23.34 -3.99
CA ASN A 203 -1.83 24.22 -4.61
C ASN A 203 -2.58 23.61 -5.82
N ALA A 204 -2.82 22.28 -5.78
CA ALA A 204 -3.50 21.53 -6.81
C ALA A 204 -4.97 21.96 -6.97
N GLN A 205 -5.43 22.15 -8.21
CA GLN A 205 -6.79 22.60 -8.54
C GLN A 205 -7.53 21.61 -9.45
N THR A 206 -6.85 21.03 -10.42
CA THR A 206 -7.44 20.07 -11.36
C THR A 206 -7.42 18.64 -10.80
N PRO A 207 -8.29 17.73 -11.27
CA PRO A 207 -8.26 16.33 -10.88
C PRO A 207 -6.88 15.67 -11.05
N GLN A 208 -6.15 16.02 -12.11
CA GLN A 208 -4.80 15.53 -12.40
C GLN A 208 -3.78 16.03 -11.37
N GLU A 209 -3.82 17.31 -11.04
CA GLU A 209 -2.93 17.91 -10.04
C GLU A 209 -3.23 17.36 -8.64
N ILE A 210 -4.51 17.15 -8.30
CA ILE A 210 -4.92 16.51 -7.05
C ILE A 210 -4.39 15.09 -6.98
N ALA A 211 -4.47 14.32 -8.08
CA ALA A 211 -3.92 12.98 -8.15
C ALA A 211 -2.39 12.95 -7.94
N ILE A 212 -1.65 13.92 -8.51
CA ILE A 212 -0.20 14.09 -8.29
C ILE A 212 0.08 14.40 -6.81
N SER A 213 -0.68 15.32 -6.20
CA SER A 213 -0.57 15.69 -4.80
C SER A 213 -0.77 14.48 -3.88
N ILE A 214 -1.81 13.66 -4.14
CA ILE A 214 -2.10 12.43 -3.40
C ILE A 214 -0.97 11.43 -3.57
N MET A 215 -0.52 11.18 -4.79
CA MET A 215 0.53 10.19 -5.05
C MET A 215 1.86 10.59 -4.40
N ALA A 216 2.21 11.87 -4.43
CA ALA A 216 3.41 12.39 -3.78
C ALA A 216 3.35 12.20 -2.25
N GLU A 217 2.19 12.40 -1.61
CA GLU A 217 2.01 12.15 -0.18
C GLU A 217 2.12 10.65 0.15
N ILE A 218 1.51 9.76 -0.66
CA ILE A 218 1.63 8.32 -0.49
C ILE A 218 3.09 7.88 -0.59
N ILE A 219 3.83 8.33 -1.62
CA ILE A 219 5.26 7.99 -1.79
C ILE A 219 6.11 8.52 -0.63
N SER A 220 5.81 9.71 -0.10
CA SER A 220 6.54 10.26 1.04
C SER A 220 6.33 9.50 2.35
N SER A 221 5.30 8.64 2.39
CA SER A 221 4.93 7.83 3.55
C SER A 221 5.44 6.37 3.46
N LEU A 222 6.09 6.00 2.35
CA LEU A 222 6.79 4.72 2.17
C LEU A 222 8.14 4.73 2.88
#